data_09278708b8a0d42b1a9f04b2e39e1fd5
#
_entry.id   09278708b8a0d42b1a9f04b2e39e1fd5
#
_cell.length_a   1.000
_cell.length_b   1.000
_cell.length_c   1.000
_cell.angle_alpha   90.00
_cell.angle_beta   90.00
_cell.angle_gamma   90.00
#
_symmetry.space_group_name_H-M   'P 1'
#
loop_
_entity.id
_entity.type
_entity.pdbx_description
1 polymer ?
#
loop_
_entity_poly.entity_id
_entity_poly.type
_entity_poly.pdbx_seq_one_letter_code
_entity_poly.pdbx_strand_id
1 'polypeptide(L)'
;EEIGSKLGSVSIDDCLQQQLIHSDLSLEGRSLAYRDFPPRAGKSPLGRVLVIGGIHGDEFSSVSILFKWMRILDEHHSGLFHWRFVPTMNPDGLLRKKSQRQNHNGVDLNRNFPTTAWEAHAIAHWRNKTHSNPRRYPGSAPASEPETKWLVDQIDTFKPDVIISMHAPYHLVDYDGPPTAPDKLGSLYLRDLGVFPGSLGNYAGLDLEVPIVTVELDSAGIMPSAQNINTMWSDLIRWLRDQLSTQVSESESSDDVSELTFGQ
;
A
#
# COMPACT_ATOMS: atom_id res chain seq x y z
N GLU A 1 8.69 14.92 12.58
CA GLU A 1 8.04 16.11 13.16
C GLU A 1 7.02 16.74 12.20
N GLU A 2 7.37 17.00 10.91
CA GLU A 2 6.47 17.66 9.95
C GLU A 2 5.14 16.92 9.76
N ILE A 3 5.16 15.57 9.66
CA ILE A 3 3.96 14.76 9.52
C ILE A 3 3.05 14.93 10.74
N GLY A 4 3.58 14.79 11.97
CA GLY A 4 2.80 14.97 13.21
C GLY A 4 2.26 16.39 13.38
N SER A 5 3.00 17.41 12.88
CA SER A 5 2.51 18.80 12.87
C SER A 5 1.41 19.02 11.83
N LYS A 6 1.36 18.21 10.76
CA LYS A 6 0.40 18.34 9.66
C LYS A 6 -0.90 17.61 9.93
N LEU A 7 -0.83 16.44 10.60
CA LEU A 7 -1.97 15.55 10.80
C LEU A 7 -2.63 15.83 12.17
N GLY A 8 -3.94 16.10 12.18
CA GLY A 8 -4.69 16.35 13.42
C GLY A 8 -4.94 15.10 14.29
N SER A 9 -4.69 13.89 13.76
CA SER A 9 -4.98 12.60 14.43
C SER A 9 -3.74 11.79 14.82
N VAL A 10 -2.55 12.31 14.49
CA VAL A 10 -1.22 11.73 14.82
C VAL A 10 -0.38 12.83 15.44
N SER A 11 0.10 12.62 16.66
CA SER A 11 0.97 13.60 17.33
C SER A 11 2.41 13.52 16.82
N ILE A 12 3.21 14.54 17.12
CA ILE A 12 4.66 14.51 16.84
C ILE A 12 5.30 13.33 17.57
N ASP A 13 4.90 13.09 18.82
CA ASP A 13 5.42 11.98 19.64
C ASP A 13 5.06 10.62 19.04
N ASP A 14 3.81 10.44 18.55
CA ASP A 14 3.42 9.23 17.83
C ASP A 14 4.35 8.98 16.62
N CYS A 15 4.69 10.03 15.87
CA CYS A 15 5.59 9.92 14.72
C CYS A 15 7.03 9.56 15.12
N LEU A 16 7.56 10.19 16.17
CA LEU A 16 8.94 9.98 16.61
C LEU A 16 9.14 8.59 17.23
N GLN A 17 8.13 8.07 17.92
CA GLN A 17 8.17 6.72 18.51
C GLN A 17 8.25 5.63 17.45
N GLN A 18 7.80 5.89 16.22
CA GLN A 18 7.77 4.87 15.18
C GLN A 18 9.17 4.49 14.64
N GLN A 19 10.21 5.25 14.92
CA GLN A 19 11.59 4.92 14.54
C GLN A 19 11.71 4.51 13.05
N LEU A 20 11.15 5.32 12.16
CA LEU A 20 11.13 5.05 10.73
C LEU A 20 12.55 4.96 10.17
N ILE A 21 12.78 3.99 9.30
CA ILE A 21 14.02 3.82 8.53
C ILE A 21 13.94 4.76 7.31
N HIS A 22 14.81 5.74 7.29
CA HIS A 22 14.95 6.70 6.21
C HIS A 22 15.88 6.12 5.14
N SER A 23 15.37 5.86 3.94
CA SER A 23 16.13 5.12 2.94
C SER A 23 16.35 5.87 1.63
N ASP A 24 15.53 6.90 1.33
CA ASP A 24 15.67 7.72 0.13
C ASP A 24 15.01 9.09 0.34
N LEU A 25 15.02 9.93 -0.70
CA LEU A 25 14.50 11.29 -0.68
C LEU A 25 13.51 11.55 -1.81
N SER A 26 12.47 12.33 -1.51
CA SER A 26 11.57 12.91 -2.51
C SER A 26 12.26 14.05 -3.27
N LEU A 27 11.57 14.63 -4.26
CA LEU A 27 12.09 15.77 -5.04
C LEU A 27 12.41 17.00 -4.19
N GLU A 28 11.65 17.29 -3.14
CA GLU A 28 11.91 18.39 -2.22
C GLU A 28 12.89 18.02 -1.09
N GLY A 29 13.54 16.85 -1.18
CA GLY A 29 14.51 16.37 -0.19
C GLY A 29 13.87 15.85 1.11
N ARG A 30 12.58 15.55 1.09
CA ARG A 30 11.90 14.92 2.23
C ARG A 30 12.15 13.41 2.22
N SER A 31 12.27 12.85 3.40
CA SER A 31 12.59 11.43 3.55
C SER A 31 11.46 10.53 3.06
N LEU A 32 11.80 9.56 2.23
CA LEU A 32 11.03 8.36 1.94
C LEU A 32 11.43 7.31 2.97
N ALA A 33 10.48 6.84 3.76
CA ALA A 33 10.77 6.04 4.94
C ALA A 33 9.76 4.91 5.15
N TYR A 34 10.25 3.86 5.76
CA TYR A 34 9.43 2.70 6.13
C TYR A 34 9.74 2.23 7.55
N ARG A 35 8.92 1.33 8.07
CA ARG A 35 9.16 0.61 9.31
C ARG A 35 8.88 -0.87 9.12
N ASP A 36 9.80 -1.71 9.61
CA ASP A 36 9.64 -3.16 9.60
C ASP A 36 9.23 -3.66 11.00
N PHE A 37 8.33 -4.66 11.00
CA PHE A 37 8.02 -5.50 12.12
C PHE A 37 8.34 -6.94 11.71
N PRO A 38 9.59 -7.40 11.94
CA PRO A 38 10.04 -8.72 11.49
C PRO A 38 9.36 -9.84 12.29
N PRO A 39 9.34 -11.08 11.77
CA PRO A 39 8.86 -12.21 12.53
C PRO A 39 9.67 -12.41 13.81
N ARG A 40 9.11 -13.16 14.77
CA ARG A 40 9.86 -13.51 15.98
C ARG A 40 11.10 -14.35 15.62
N ALA A 41 12.20 -14.10 16.34
CA ALA A 41 13.46 -14.82 16.13
C ALA A 41 13.25 -16.35 16.10
N GLY A 42 13.81 -17.00 15.07
CA GLY A 42 13.74 -18.44 14.87
C GLY A 42 12.39 -18.95 14.33
N LYS A 43 11.48 -18.07 13.87
CA LYS A 43 10.23 -18.46 13.22
C LYS A 43 10.15 -17.90 11.81
N SER A 44 9.68 -18.71 10.87
CA SER A 44 9.28 -18.24 9.56
C SER A 44 7.91 -17.55 9.67
N PRO A 45 7.72 -16.39 9.03
CA PRO A 45 6.39 -15.78 8.96
C PRO A 45 5.49 -16.57 8.03
N LEU A 46 4.17 -16.45 8.19
CA LEU A 46 3.20 -16.94 7.19
C LEU A 46 3.33 -16.20 5.86
N GLY A 47 3.79 -14.96 5.91
CA GLY A 47 4.03 -14.15 4.73
C GLY A 47 4.51 -12.74 5.06
N ARG A 48 4.85 -12.00 4.00
CA ARG A 48 5.33 -10.62 4.02
C ARG A 48 4.21 -9.69 3.58
N VAL A 49 3.88 -8.71 4.40
CA VAL A 49 2.79 -7.77 4.11
C VAL A 49 3.33 -6.36 4.03
N LEU A 50 3.17 -5.73 2.86
CA LEU A 50 3.54 -4.33 2.64
C LEU A 50 2.29 -3.46 2.79
N VAL A 51 2.33 -2.48 3.71
CA VAL A 51 1.22 -1.55 3.96
C VAL A 51 1.64 -0.15 3.57
N ILE A 52 0.88 0.49 2.69
CA ILE A 52 1.24 1.77 2.08
C ILE A 52 0.14 2.79 2.36
N GLY A 53 0.52 3.99 2.80
CA GLY A 53 -0.36 5.14 2.93
C GLY A 53 0.19 6.37 2.23
N GLY A 54 -0.67 7.35 2.02
CA GLY A 54 -0.27 8.66 1.51
C GLY A 54 0.35 8.66 0.12
N ILE A 55 -0.08 7.78 -0.80
CA ILE A 55 0.22 7.89 -2.24
C ILE A 55 -0.32 9.22 -2.76
N HIS A 56 -1.51 9.61 -2.30
CA HIS A 56 -2.09 10.91 -2.54
C HIS A 56 -1.91 11.79 -1.31
N GLY A 57 -1.22 12.92 -1.47
CA GLY A 57 -0.85 13.75 -0.33
C GLY A 57 -2.00 14.50 0.33
N ASP A 58 -3.19 14.56 -0.26
CA ASP A 58 -4.39 15.17 0.30
C ASP A 58 -5.33 14.17 1.02
N GLU A 59 -4.94 12.90 1.12
CA GLU A 59 -5.67 11.84 1.81
C GLU A 59 -5.09 11.58 3.22
N PHE A 60 -5.26 12.54 4.16
CA PHE A 60 -4.64 12.52 5.49
C PHE A 60 -4.98 11.28 6.31
N SER A 61 -6.21 10.78 6.17
CA SER A 61 -6.67 9.59 6.90
C SER A 61 -5.91 8.33 6.47
N SER A 62 -5.50 8.24 5.20
CA SER A 62 -4.72 7.13 4.67
C SER A 62 -3.32 7.04 5.31
N VAL A 63 -2.73 8.18 5.66
CA VAL A 63 -1.48 8.27 6.41
C VAL A 63 -1.70 7.95 7.88
N SER A 64 -2.70 8.59 8.47
CA SER A 64 -2.97 8.52 9.92
C SER A 64 -3.30 7.11 10.39
N ILE A 65 -4.01 6.32 9.59
CA ILE A 65 -4.39 4.95 9.97
C ILE A 65 -3.17 4.04 10.10
N LEU A 66 -2.12 4.25 9.28
CA LEU A 66 -0.89 3.46 9.38
C LEU A 66 -0.22 3.68 10.74
N PHE A 67 -0.18 4.91 11.23
CA PHE A 67 0.35 5.18 12.57
C PHE A 67 -0.47 4.49 13.67
N LYS A 68 -1.79 4.39 13.51
CA LYS A 68 -2.64 3.66 14.46
C LYS A 68 -2.36 2.15 14.41
N TRP A 69 -2.20 1.57 13.23
CA TRP A 69 -1.89 0.15 13.07
C TRP A 69 -0.46 -0.21 13.49
N MET A 70 0.53 0.63 13.19
CA MET A 70 1.88 0.45 13.72
C MET A 70 1.91 0.44 15.25
N ARG A 71 1.12 1.30 15.90
CA ARG A 71 0.98 1.31 17.37
C ARG A 71 0.36 0.01 17.89
N ILE A 72 -0.64 -0.56 17.20
CA ILE A 72 -1.18 -1.88 17.56
C ILE A 72 -0.07 -2.95 17.50
N LEU A 73 0.78 -2.89 16.48
CA LEU A 73 1.91 -3.82 16.36
C LEU A 73 2.99 -3.59 17.43
N ASP A 74 3.26 -2.36 17.84
CA ASP A 74 4.18 -2.09 18.95
C ASP A 74 3.74 -2.79 20.25
N GLU A 75 2.44 -2.81 20.49
CA GLU A 75 1.86 -3.40 21.71
C GLU A 75 1.61 -4.92 21.56
N HIS A 76 1.25 -5.39 20.37
CA HIS A 76 0.67 -6.74 20.18
C HIS A 76 1.24 -7.53 19.00
N HIS A 77 2.47 -7.22 18.52
CA HIS A 77 3.06 -7.94 17.41
C HIS A 77 3.26 -9.43 17.74
N SER A 78 2.53 -10.29 17.06
CA SER A 78 2.60 -11.75 17.25
C SER A 78 3.81 -12.41 16.59
N GLY A 79 4.41 -11.76 15.59
CA GLY A 79 5.44 -12.33 14.72
C GLY A 79 4.88 -13.28 13.64
N LEU A 80 3.57 -13.33 13.47
CA LEU A 80 2.90 -14.19 12.49
C LEU A 80 3.24 -13.79 11.05
N PHE A 81 3.34 -12.48 10.80
CA PHE A 81 3.71 -11.89 9.51
C PHE A 81 4.96 -11.05 9.66
N HIS A 82 5.72 -10.90 8.58
CA HIS A 82 6.70 -9.84 8.44
C HIS A 82 6.03 -8.63 7.80
N TRP A 83 5.88 -7.56 8.56
CA TRP A 83 5.25 -6.33 8.08
C TRP A 83 6.29 -5.30 7.67
N ARG A 84 6.02 -4.61 6.56
CA ARG A 84 6.67 -3.35 6.19
C ARG A 84 5.60 -2.28 6.02
N PHE A 85 5.74 -1.17 6.75
CA PHE A 85 4.84 -0.02 6.66
C PHE A 85 5.54 1.14 5.98
N VAL A 86 4.90 1.71 4.95
CA VAL A 86 5.27 2.95 4.28
C VAL A 86 4.20 3.98 4.61
N PRO A 87 4.32 4.76 5.71
CA PRO A 87 3.23 5.61 6.16
C PRO A 87 2.95 6.80 5.24
N THR A 88 3.94 7.25 4.47
CA THR A 88 3.80 8.42 3.60
C THR A 88 4.64 8.23 2.34
N MET A 89 4.02 7.80 1.24
CA MET A 89 4.71 7.65 -0.03
C MET A 89 4.94 9.00 -0.74
N ASN A 90 4.05 9.98 -0.54
CA ASN A 90 4.09 11.29 -1.16
C ASN A 90 4.24 12.42 -0.11
N PRO A 91 5.42 12.55 0.50
CA PRO A 91 5.63 13.57 1.52
C PRO A 91 5.54 15.00 0.94
N ASP A 92 5.93 15.20 -0.31
CA ASP A 92 5.86 16.52 -0.95
C ASP A 92 4.42 16.98 -1.18
N GLY A 93 3.55 16.08 -1.62
CA GLY A 93 2.12 16.38 -1.76
C GLY A 93 1.44 16.62 -0.41
N LEU A 94 1.77 15.82 0.62
CA LEU A 94 1.21 15.93 1.96
C LEU A 94 1.61 17.22 2.66
N LEU A 95 2.91 17.54 2.68
CA LEU A 95 3.50 18.57 3.55
C LEU A 95 3.45 19.98 2.95
N ARG A 96 2.98 20.13 1.72
CA ARG A 96 2.70 21.47 1.15
C ARG A 96 1.74 22.25 2.05
N LYS A 97 1.82 23.58 2.02
CA LYS A 97 0.88 24.45 2.75
C LYS A 97 -0.57 24.06 2.48
N LYS A 98 -0.95 23.87 1.22
CA LYS A 98 -2.20 23.25 0.78
C LYS A 98 -1.85 21.89 0.18
N SER A 99 -2.11 20.83 0.92
CA SER A 99 -1.84 19.47 0.46
C SER A 99 -2.55 19.16 -0.85
N GLN A 100 -1.93 18.33 -1.66
CA GLN A 100 -2.44 17.97 -2.99
C GLN A 100 -2.25 16.48 -3.24
N ARG A 101 -3.05 15.94 -4.15
CA ARG A 101 -2.99 14.54 -4.59
C ARG A 101 -1.61 14.19 -5.17
N GLN A 102 -1.13 15.04 -6.08
CA GLN A 102 0.10 14.83 -6.83
C GLN A 102 1.34 15.08 -5.98
N ASN A 103 2.49 14.60 -6.46
CA ASN A 103 3.79 14.93 -5.92
C ASN A 103 4.25 16.36 -6.31
N HIS A 104 5.53 16.69 -6.10
CA HIS A 104 6.10 17.99 -6.44
C HIS A 104 5.96 18.33 -7.94
N ASN A 105 6.20 17.37 -8.81
CA ASN A 105 6.11 17.54 -10.27
C ASN A 105 4.67 17.59 -10.82
N GLY A 106 3.67 17.53 -9.97
CA GLY A 106 2.27 17.47 -10.39
C GLY A 106 1.86 16.11 -10.97
N VAL A 107 2.58 15.05 -10.66
CA VAL A 107 2.30 13.68 -11.09
C VAL A 107 1.40 12.98 -10.07
N ASP A 108 0.34 12.32 -10.55
CA ASP A 108 -0.43 11.36 -9.78
C ASP A 108 0.39 10.07 -9.66
N LEU A 109 1.02 9.85 -8.50
CA LEU A 109 1.90 8.70 -8.28
C LEU A 109 1.18 7.36 -8.52
N ASN A 110 -0.14 7.30 -8.25
CA ASN A 110 -0.95 6.11 -8.54
C ASN A 110 -1.38 6.02 -10.03
N ARG A 111 -0.61 6.64 -10.93
CA ARG A 111 -0.66 6.53 -12.40
C ARG A 111 0.74 6.42 -13.01
N ASN A 112 1.78 6.41 -12.17
CA ASN A 112 3.17 6.48 -12.60
C ASN A 112 3.92 5.13 -12.48
N PHE A 113 3.28 4.06 -11.96
CA PHE A 113 3.90 2.74 -11.88
C PHE A 113 4.18 2.16 -13.28
N PRO A 114 5.29 1.39 -13.44
CA PRO A 114 5.73 0.87 -14.73
C PRO A 114 4.91 -0.36 -15.15
N THR A 115 3.62 -0.14 -15.43
CA THR A 115 2.71 -1.20 -15.88
C THR A 115 2.99 -1.58 -17.33
N THR A 116 2.61 -2.79 -17.71
CA THR A 116 2.71 -3.29 -19.09
C THR A 116 2.07 -2.30 -20.08
N ALA A 117 2.83 -1.95 -21.12
CA ALA A 117 2.43 -0.99 -22.17
C ALA A 117 2.03 0.41 -21.63
N TRP A 118 2.67 0.87 -20.55
CA TRP A 118 2.38 2.17 -19.92
C TRP A 118 2.42 3.33 -20.93
N GLU A 119 3.44 3.39 -21.81
CA GLU A 119 3.63 4.45 -22.81
C GLU A 119 2.44 4.56 -23.77
N ALA A 120 1.85 3.43 -24.13
CA ALA A 120 0.69 3.40 -25.03
C ALA A 120 -0.62 3.73 -24.30
N HIS A 121 -0.73 3.32 -23.04
CA HIS A 121 -2.03 3.33 -22.34
C HIS A 121 -2.18 4.49 -21.36
N ALA A 122 -1.18 4.83 -20.53
CA ALA A 122 -1.35 5.78 -19.45
C ALA A 122 -1.63 7.20 -19.96
N ILE A 123 -0.86 7.69 -20.93
CA ILE A 123 -1.07 9.01 -21.55
C ILE A 123 -2.37 9.04 -22.35
N ALA A 124 -2.67 7.96 -23.10
CA ALA A 124 -3.93 7.88 -23.87
C ALA A 124 -5.15 7.87 -22.94
N HIS A 125 -5.10 7.12 -21.84
CA HIS A 125 -6.15 7.11 -20.82
C HIS A 125 -6.31 8.50 -20.18
N TRP A 126 -5.21 9.15 -19.79
CA TRP A 126 -5.24 10.49 -19.20
C TRP A 126 -5.89 11.50 -20.15
N ARG A 127 -5.51 11.51 -21.44
CA ARG A 127 -6.10 12.43 -22.44
C ARG A 127 -7.57 12.12 -22.72
N ASN A 128 -7.90 10.87 -22.99
CA ASN A 128 -9.19 10.47 -23.56
C ASN A 128 -10.26 10.20 -22.49
N LYS A 129 -9.88 9.65 -21.33
CA LYS A 129 -10.83 9.29 -20.26
C LYS A 129 -10.92 10.33 -19.16
N THR A 130 -9.82 11.02 -18.86
CA THR A 130 -9.82 12.07 -17.84
C THR A 130 -9.81 13.48 -18.41
N HIS A 131 -9.87 13.64 -19.73
CA HIS A 131 -9.85 14.93 -20.42
C HIS A 131 -8.65 15.79 -20.03
N SER A 132 -7.48 15.17 -19.91
CA SER A 132 -6.21 15.79 -19.49
C SER A 132 -6.32 16.50 -18.14
N ASN A 133 -7.13 15.96 -17.23
CA ASN A 133 -7.24 16.49 -15.87
C ASN A 133 -5.85 16.49 -15.20
N PRO A 134 -5.29 17.65 -14.83
CA PRO A 134 -3.94 17.74 -14.26
C PRO A 134 -3.82 16.96 -12.95
N ARG A 135 -4.91 16.81 -12.20
CA ARG A 135 -4.95 16.00 -10.96
C ARG A 135 -4.68 14.50 -11.20
N ARG A 136 -4.76 14.04 -12.46
CA ARG A 136 -4.59 12.64 -12.88
C ARG A 136 -3.41 12.46 -13.84
N TYR A 137 -2.49 13.42 -13.90
CA TYR A 137 -1.34 13.36 -14.81
C TYR A 137 -0.42 12.20 -14.44
N PRO A 138 -0.13 11.27 -15.36
CA PRO A 138 0.62 10.06 -15.05
C PRO A 138 2.15 10.24 -15.05
N GLY A 139 2.65 11.43 -15.37
CA GLY A 139 4.08 11.69 -15.54
C GLY A 139 4.52 11.61 -17.01
N SER A 140 5.79 11.85 -17.24
CA SER A 140 6.40 11.87 -18.58
C SER A 140 6.83 10.51 -19.09
N ALA A 141 7.07 9.56 -18.16
CA ALA A 141 7.47 8.18 -18.42
C ALA A 141 7.03 7.28 -17.24
N PRO A 142 6.98 5.94 -17.42
CA PRO A 142 6.76 5.03 -16.32
C PRO A 142 7.86 5.19 -15.26
N ALA A 143 7.47 5.19 -14.01
CA ALA A 143 8.36 5.41 -12.87
C ALA A 143 9.27 6.66 -13.05
N SER A 144 8.75 7.75 -13.63
CA SER A 144 9.52 9.00 -13.77
C SER A 144 9.84 9.65 -12.42
N GLU A 145 9.01 9.40 -11.40
CA GLU A 145 9.09 10.06 -10.11
C GLU A 145 9.95 9.26 -9.12
N PRO A 146 10.79 9.92 -8.29
CA PRO A 146 11.64 9.23 -7.32
C PRO A 146 10.82 8.43 -6.30
N GLU A 147 9.67 8.93 -5.88
CA GLU A 147 8.77 8.23 -4.96
C GLU A 147 8.28 6.91 -5.56
N THR A 148 7.93 6.91 -6.85
CA THR A 148 7.48 5.69 -7.55
C THR A 148 8.63 4.70 -7.71
N LYS A 149 9.82 5.15 -8.14
CA LYS A 149 11.02 4.29 -8.24
C LYS A 149 11.33 3.65 -6.91
N TRP A 150 11.35 4.46 -5.85
CA TRP A 150 11.62 3.98 -4.51
C TRP A 150 10.62 2.89 -4.06
N LEU A 151 9.31 3.08 -4.31
CA LEU A 151 8.34 2.05 -3.92
C LEU A 151 8.44 0.79 -4.76
N VAL A 152 8.75 0.90 -6.06
CA VAL A 152 9.06 -0.26 -6.92
C VAL A 152 10.23 -1.04 -6.33
N ASP A 153 11.33 -0.35 -5.94
CA ASP A 153 12.49 -0.98 -5.30
C ASP A 153 12.12 -1.61 -3.92
N GLN A 154 11.21 -0.98 -3.16
CA GLN A 154 10.71 -1.58 -1.91
C GLN A 154 9.92 -2.87 -2.18
N ILE A 155 9.10 -2.92 -3.21
CA ILE A 155 8.35 -4.12 -3.61
C ILE A 155 9.33 -5.22 -4.04
N ASP A 156 10.28 -4.89 -4.89
CA ASP A 156 11.26 -5.87 -5.40
C ASP A 156 12.18 -6.43 -4.30
N THR A 157 12.64 -5.58 -3.39
CA THR A 157 13.55 -6.01 -2.30
C THR A 157 12.84 -6.70 -1.15
N PHE A 158 11.67 -6.21 -0.75
CA PHE A 158 10.89 -6.81 0.33
C PHE A 158 10.13 -8.06 -0.12
N LYS A 159 9.76 -8.16 -1.40
CA LYS A 159 8.99 -9.26 -2.01
C LYS A 159 7.75 -9.59 -1.20
N PRO A 160 6.78 -8.65 -1.13
CA PRO A 160 5.56 -8.88 -0.36
C PRO A 160 4.72 -9.99 -0.99
N ASP A 161 4.11 -10.81 -0.15
CA ASP A 161 3.08 -11.78 -0.56
C ASP A 161 1.71 -11.12 -0.70
N VAL A 162 1.51 -9.97 -0.03
CA VAL A 162 0.29 -9.14 -0.10
C VAL A 162 0.65 -7.67 0.08
N ILE A 163 -0.03 -6.79 -0.66
CA ILE A 163 0.05 -5.33 -0.49
C ILE A 163 -1.29 -4.79 0.00
N ILE A 164 -1.24 -3.89 0.97
CA ILE A 164 -2.40 -3.12 1.46
C ILE A 164 -2.16 -1.65 1.13
N SER A 165 -2.99 -1.06 0.29
CA SER A 165 -2.90 0.34 -0.13
C SER A 165 -4.04 1.15 0.47
N MET A 166 -3.70 2.11 1.34
CA MET A 166 -4.68 2.95 2.04
C MET A 166 -4.96 4.23 1.28
N HIS A 167 -6.22 4.49 1.01
CA HIS A 167 -6.76 5.62 0.28
C HIS A 167 -8.00 6.22 0.98
N ALA A 168 -8.54 7.29 0.42
CA ALA A 168 -9.82 7.91 0.74
C ALA A 168 -10.31 8.76 -0.46
N PRO A 169 -11.63 9.05 -0.63
CA PRO A 169 -12.72 8.94 0.34
C PRO A 169 -13.90 8.04 -0.12
N TYR A 170 -13.72 6.93 -0.79
CA TYR A 170 -14.81 6.22 -1.49
C TYR A 170 -15.61 5.22 -0.66
N HIS A 171 -15.25 4.96 0.60
CA HIS A 171 -15.96 4.06 1.51
C HIS A 171 -16.15 2.64 0.94
N LEU A 172 -15.05 1.97 0.58
CA LEU A 172 -15.08 0.61 0.02
C LEU A 172 -13.73 -0.10 0.19
N VAL A 173 -13.71 -1.37 -0.13
CA VAL A 173 -12.51 -2.16 -0.39
C VAL A 173 -12.50 -2.52 -1.87
N ASP A 174 -11.37 -2.36 -2.53
CA ASP A 174 -11.10 -2.84 -3.88
C ASP A 174 -9.97 -3.86 -3.86
N TYR A 175 -9.89 -4.72 -4.86
CA TYR A 175 -8.93 -5.81 -4.87
C TYR A 175 -8.48 -6.13 -6.30
N ASP A 176 -7.16 -6.21 -6.47
CA ASP A 176 -6.55 -6.65 -7.72
C ASP A 176 -5.62 -7.85 -7.46
N GLY A 177 -5.63 -8.85 -8.34
CA GLY A 177 -4.77 -10.04 -8.30
C GLY A 177 -5.44 -11.30 -7.77
N PRO A 178 -4.69 -12.44 -7.75
CA PRO A 178 -5.15 -13.70 -7.19
C PRO A 178 -5.01 -13.76 -5.66
N PRO A 179 -5.63 -14.74 -4.95
CA PRO A 179 -6.73 -15.56 -5.41
C PRO A 179 -8.12 -15.08 -4.96
N THR A 180 -8.30 -14.55 -3.74
CA THR A 180 -9.63 -14.23 -3.21
C THR A 180 -9.63 -12.94 -2.39
N ALA A 181 -10.45 -11.99 -2.81
CA ALA A 181 -10.64 -10.72 -2.14
C ALA A 181 -11.24 -10.88 -0.72
N PRO A 182 -10.97 -9.94 0.20
CA PRO A 182 -11.76 -9.84 1.43
C PRO A 182 -13.16 -9.29 1.10
N ASP A 183 -14.22 -9.92 1.62
CA ASP A 183 -15.60 -9.43 1.43
C ASP A 183 -15.80 -8.04 2.02
N LYS A 184 -15.12 -7.74 3.11
CA LYS A 184 -15.17 -6.47 3.82
C LYS A 184 -14.00 -6.29 4.77
N LEU A 185 -13.73 -5.03 5.14
CA LEU A 185 -12.86 -4.64 6.25
C LEU A 185 -13.61 -3.61 7.13
N GLY A 186 -14.01 -4.00 8.32
CA GLY A 186 -14.88 -3.18 9.19
C GLY A 186 -16.22 -2.87 8.53
N SER A 187 -16.49 -1.58 8.29
CA SER A 187 -17.69 -1.11 7.58
C SER A 187 -17.54 -1.00 6.06
N LEU A 188 -16.34 -1.24 5.53
CA LEU A 188 -16.01 -1.11 4.11
C LEU A 188 -16.26 -2.43 3.39
N TYR A 189 -17.11 -2.43 2.38
CA TYR A 189 -17.45 -3.62 1.60
C TYR A 189 -16.68 -3.65 0.28
N LEU A 190 -16.43 -4.87 -0.22
CA LEU A 190 -15.80 -5.08 -1.52
C LEU A 190 -16.64 -4.48 -2.65
N ARG A 191 -15.98 -3.67 -3.46
CA ARG A 191 -16.52 -3.08 -4.71
C ARG A 191 -15.39 -2.85 -5.69
N ASP A 192 -15.55 -3.34 -6.89
CA ASP A 192 -14.60 -3.15 -7.98
C ASP A 192 -14.54 -1.66 -8.41
N LEU A 193 -13.37 -1.05 -8.31
CA LEU A 193 -13.07 0.29 -8.85
C LEU A 193 -12.52 0.23 -10.28
N GLY A 194 -12.12 -0.95 -10.72
CA GLY A 194 -11.46 -1.19 -11.98
C GLY A 194 -9.99 -0.79 -11.99
N VAL A 195 -9.30 -1.31 -12.97
CA VAL A 195 -7.85 -1.17 -13.14
C VAL A 195 -7.52 0.02 -14.03
N PHE A 196 -6.53 0.80 -13.62
CA PHE A 196 -6.08 1.99 -14.34
C PHE A 196 -4.61 1.85 -14.80
N PRO A 197 -4.27 2.22 -16.04
CA PRO A 197 -2.89 2.20 -16.49
C PRO A 197 -1.98 3.03 -15.57
N GLY A 198 -0.88 2.43 -15.13
CA GLY A 198 0.08 3.05 -14.20
C GLY A 198 -0.36 3.09 -12.74
N SER A 199 -1.49 2.48 -12.35
CA SER A 199 -1.86 2.34 -10.94
C SER A 199 -1.05 1.25 -10.23
N LEU A 200 -0.96 1.34 -8.92
CA LEU A 200 -0.32 0.30 -8.10
C LEU A 200 -1.09 -1.02 -8.20
N GLY A 201 -2.44 -0.98 -8.26
CA GLY A 201 -3.27 -2.17 -8.47
C GLY A 201 -2.95 -2.90 -9.77
N ASN A 202 -2.81 -2.14 -10.89
CA ASN A 202 -2.37 -2.73 -12.15
C ASN A 202 -0.95 -3.31 -12.04
N TYR A 203 0.00 -2.54 -11.52
CA TYR A 203 1.40 -2.97 -11.41
C TYR A 203 1.57 -4.19 -10.51
N ALA A 204 1.09 -4.12 -9.28
CA ALA A 204 1.27 -5.21 -8.32
C ALA A 204 0.30 -6.37 -8.58
N GLY A 205 -1.01 -6.07 -8.73
CA GLY A 205 -2.05 -7.10 -8.81
C GLY A 205 -2.06 -7.86 -10.14
N LEU A 206 -1.82 -7.16 -11.26
CA LEU A 206 -1.92 -7.80 -12.58
C LEU A 206 -0.56 -8.13 -13.19
N ASP A 207 0.41 -7.21 -13.16
CA ASP A 207 1.70 -7.45 -13.81
C ASP A 207 2.64 -8.32 -12.96
N LEU A 208 2.62 -8.18 -11.62
CA LEU A 208 3.44 -8.98 -10.70
C LEU A 208 2.69 -10.15 -10.06
N GLU A 209 1.37 -10.23 -10.23
CA GLU A 209 0.50 -11.23 -9.58
C GLU A 209 0.61 -11.22 -8.04
N VAL A 210 0.99 -10.08 -7.46
CA VAL A 210 1.00 -9.85 -6.03
C VAL A 210 -0.35 -9.24 -5.60
N PRO A 211 -1.18 -9.96 -4.83
CA PRO A 211 -2.49 -9.48 -4.44
C PRO A 211 -2.41 -8.14 -3.70
N ILE A 212 -3.26 -7.21 -4.10
CA ILE A 212 -3.35 -5.89 -3.50
C ILE A 212 -4.78 -5.58 -3.06
N VAL A 213 -4.92 -5.25 -1.78
CA VAL A 213 -6.17 -4.73 -1.19
C VAL A 213 -6.08 -3.22 -1.15
N THR A 214 -6.91 -2.54 -1.92
CA THR A 214 -7.06 -1.09 -1.86
C THR A 214 -8.18 -0.74 -0.90
N VAL A 215 -7.86 -0.07 0.19
CA VAL A 215 -8.81 0.33 1.24
C VAL A 215 -9.11 1.81 1.08
N GLU A 216 -10.33 2.14 0.73
CA GLU A 216 -10.83 3.49 0.58
C GLU A 216 -11.64 3.89 1.82
N LEU A 217 -11.04 4.69 2.71
CA LEU A 217 -11.69 5.20 3.90
C LEU A 217 -12.84 6.16 3.57
N ASP A 218 -13.71 6.47 4.53
CA ASP A 218 -14.90 7.31 4.34
C ASP A 218 -14.57 8.77 4.01
N SER A 219 -13.45 9.26 4.53
CA SER A 219 -13.06 10.68 4.43
C SER A 219 -11.54 10.83 4.35
N ALA A 220 -11.10 11.72 3.47
CA ALA A 220 -9.69 12.06 3.35
C ALA A 220 -9.12 12.78 4.59
N GLY A 221 -9.94 13.48 5.36
CA GLY A 221 -9.52 14.31 6.50
C GLY A 221 -10.03 13.87 7.86
N ILE A 222 -10.99 12.95 7.93
CA ILE A 222 -11.61 12.49 9.18
C ILE A 222 -11.30 11.01 9.37
N MET A 223 -10.75 10.67 10.54
CA MET A 223 -10.45 9.28 10.87
C MET A 223 -11.72 8.49 11.20
N PRO A 224 -11.78 7.20 10.84
CA PRO A 224 -12.79 6.29 11.37
C PRO A 224 -12.74 6.24 12.91
N SER A 225 -13.83 5.80 13.53
CA SER A 225 -13.84 5.59 14.98
C SER A 225 -12.78 4.54 15.39
N ALA A 226 -12.29 4.62 16.62
CA ALA A 226 -11.33 3.65 17.17
C ALA A 226 -11.86 2.21 17.05
N GLN A 227 -13.16 2.02 17.29
CA GLN A 227 -13.81 0.71 17.13
C GLN A 227 -13.72 0.22 15.69
N ASN A 228 -14.02 1.08 14.70
CA ASN A 228 -13.96 0.68 13.28
C ASN A 228 -12.51 0.40 12.84
N ILE A 229 -11.53 1.20 13.28
CA ILE A 229 -10.08 0.95 13.03
C ILE A 229 -9.68 -0.44 13.55
N ASN A 230 -10.08 -0.81 14.77
CA ASN A 230 -9.79 -2.11 15.36
C ASN A 230 -10.51 -3.25 14.64
N THR A 231 -11.75 -3.03 14.20
CA THR A 231 -12.51 -4.04 13.44
C THR A 231 -11.87 -4.26 12.07
N MET A 232 -11.49 -3.19 11.35
CA MET A 232 -10.77 -3.29 10.08
C MET A 232 -9.46 -4.06 10.23
N TRP A 233 -8.70 -3.77 11.29
CA TRP A 233 -7.47 -4.50 11.60
C TRP A 233 -7.72 -5.98 11.86
N SER A 234 -8.72 -6.32 12.65
CA SER A 234 -9.06 -7.72 12.98
C SER A 234 -9.54 -8.50 11.76
N ASP A 235 -10.35 -7.86 10.90
CA ASP A 235 -10.82 -8.46 9.65
C ASP A 235 -9.66 -8.69 8.68
N LEU A 236 -8.75 -7.71 8.56
CA LEU A 236 -7.54 -7.82 7.75
C LEU A 236 -6.64 -8.98 8.21
N ILE A 237 -6.36 -9.10 9.51
CA ILE A 237 -5.55 -10.19 10.07
C ILE A 237 -6.19 -11.55 9.79
N ARG A 238 -7.51 -11.67 9.90
CA ARG A 238 -8.23 -12.92 9.62
C ARG A 238 -8.08 -13.29 8.16
N TRP A 239 -8.37 -12.36 7.26
CA TRP A 239 -8.24 -12.58 5.82
C TRP A 239 -6.81 -12.95 5.42
N LEU A 240 -5.79 -12.23 5.90
CA LEU A 240 -4.38 -12.54 5.64
C LEU A 240 -3.99 -13.95 6.10
N ARG A 241 -4.47 -14.39 7.26
CA ARG A 241 -4.20 -15.74 7.74
C ARG A 241 -4.79 -16.79 6.81
N ASP A 242 -6.05 -16.62 6.43
CA ASP A 242 -6.75 -17.58 5.58
C ASP A 242 -6.08 -17.64 4.20
N GLN A 243 -5.74 -16.49 3.61
CA GLN A 243 -5.07 -16.40 2.31
C GLN A 243 -3.69 -17.07 2.31
N LEU A 244 -2.82 -16.66 3.24
CA LEU A 244 -1.41 -17.08 3.23
C LEU A 244 -1.22 -18.51 3.76
N SER A 245 -2.13 -19.03 4.60
CA SER A 245 -2.12 -20.44 5.01
C SER A 245 -2.46 -21.38 3.86
N THR A 246 -3.35 -20.98 2.96
CA THR A 246 -3.74 -21.77 1.79
C THR A 246 -2.59 -21.87 0.79
N GLN A 247 -1.86 -20.78 0.54
CA GLN A 247 -0.71 -20.77 -0.37
C GLN A 247 0.42 -21.70 0.10
N VAL A 248 0.69 -21.76 1.41
CA VAL A 248 1.70 -22.68 1.99
C VAL A 248 1.29 -24.14 1.76
N SER A 249 0.03 -24.49 1.96
CA SER A 249 -0.45 -25.87 1.77
C SER A 249 -0.43 -26.30 0.29
N GLU A 250 -0.67 -25.40 -0.65
CA GLU A 250 -0.62 -25.67 -2.08
C GLU A 250 0.82 -25.85 -2.59
N SER A 251 1.77 -25.06 -2.07
CA SER A 251 3.19 -25.19 -2.41
C SER A 251 3.79 -26.51 -1.90
N GLU A 252 3.48 -26.92 -0.68
CA GLU A 252 3.93 -28.19 -0.11
C GLU A 252 3.35 -29.40 -0.86
N SER A 253 2.11 -29.32 -1.34
CA SER A 253 1.47 -30.41 -2.11
C SER A 253 2.05 -30.53 -3.54
N SER A 254 2.52 -29.44 -4.14
CA SER A 254 3.14 -29.46 -5.47
C SER A 254 4.56 -30.01 -5.47
N ASP A 255 5.32 -29.81 -4.40
CA ASP A 255 6.66 -30.33 -4.24
C ASP A 255 6.67 -31.85 -4.00
N ASP A 256 5.68 -32.38 -3.27
CA ASP A 256 5.53 -33.81 -3.02
C ASP A 256 5.16 -34.62 -4.27
N VAL A 257 4.46 -34.01 -5.24
CA VAL A 257 4.10 -34.63 -6.52
C VAL A 257 5.30 -34.66 -7.49
N SER A 258 6.21 -33.70 -7.39
CA SER A 258 7.40 -33.63 -8.26
C SER A 258 8.48 -34.65 -7.89
N GLU A 259 8.61 -35.04 -6.62
CA GLU A 259 9.56 -36.09 -6.19
C GLU A 259 9.11 -37.51 -6.57
N LEU A 260 7.81 -37.76 -6.80
CA LEU A 260 7.28 -39.07 -7.15
C LEU A 260 7.42 -39.42 -8.66
N THR A 261 7.83 -38.47 -9.51
CA THR A 261 7.92 -38.68 -10.96
C THR A 261 9.32 -38.96 -11.49
N PHE A 262 10.38 -38.95 -10.67
CA PHE A 262 11.76 -39.24 -11.08
C PHE A 262 12.30 -40.62 -10.61
N GLY A 263 11.44 -41.55 -10.24
CA GLY A 263 11.80 -42.91 -9.81
C GLY A 263 11.27 -44.01 -10.71
N GLN A 264 11.54 -43.98 -12.02
CA GLN A 264 11.44 -45.17 -12.91
C GLN A 264 12.56 -45.17 -13.96
#